data_f135d360c65d9e59a69cac11e23e3417
#
_entry.id   f135d360c65d9e59a69cac11e23e3417
#
_cell.length_a   1.000
_cell.length_b   1.000
_cell.length_c   1.000
_cell.angle_alpha   90.00
_cell.angle_beta   90.00
_cell.angle_gamma   90.00
#
_symmetry.space_group_name_H-M   'P 1'
#
loop_
_entity.id
_entity.type
_entity.pdbx_description
1 polymer ?
#
loop_
_entity_poly.entity_id
_entity_poly.type
_entity_poly.pdbx_seq_one_letter_code
_entity_poly.pdbx_strand_id
1 'polypeptide(L)'
;MAKRRSSKRGNKIEPAVQTLTFALTAPGGGNLLTSYIDLSQVASLVNRRFYRQGINWAVAGFKFLTASSFSGQISVNKLPNTWIMSNAWEKSFRAWSQMNREAIAEAQSIRPKFLDFKIYADAEHHAAGYDANLLPVGVGDHLIASTTTPGQWVSSKFVIPKTDGTDNAISHEIVAVGPNYPGTGASGLNAVSLIEGYAASRALPDILDPNLPDDALLANGSTPQNYLAALFNEGTDQTAAVIEDMRFDNKIAPYPFENDGTNPDTMYPNGANQLTGLQIHSIETVTPTTIGGTTRIKGGNFPCGLISVDTLNDGDTAGIVIQIDLIPGNHRGYLCEPMTEM
;
A
#
# COMPACT_ATOMS: atom_id res chain seq x y z
N MET A 1 -40.53 -31.26 -10.73
CA MET A 1 -39.24 -30.51 -10.87
C MET A 1 -39.52 -29.04 -10.69
N ALA A 2 -39.14 -28.47 -9.57
CA ALA A 2 -39.36 -27.05 -9.29
C ALA A 2 -38.25 -26.21 -9.96
N LYS A 3 -38.66 -25.34 -10.91
CA LYS A 3 -37.77 -24.36 -11.56
C LYS A 3 -37.23 -23.39 -10.53
N ARG A 4 -35.93 -23.48 -10.20
CA ARG A 4 -35.21 -22.50 -9.39
C ARG A 4 -35.25 -21.18 -10.14
N ARG A 5 -36.04 -20.23 -9.68
CA ARG A 5 -35.99 -18.83 -10.14
C ARG A 5 -34.64 -18.24 -9.71
N SER A 6 -33.73 -18.07 -10.66
CA SER A 6 -32.55 -17.22 -10.45
C SER A 6 -33.08 -15.79 -10.32
N SER A 7 -33.08 -15.24 -9.11
CA SER A 7 -33.26 -13.83 -8.94
C SER A 7 -32.00 -13.14 -9.52
N LYS A 8 -32.14 -12.46 -10.66
CA LYS A 8 -31.17 -11.48 -11.11
C LYS A 8 -31.05 -10.47 -9.96
N ARG A 9 -29.97 -10.53 -9.20
CA ARG A 9 -29.59 -9.43 -8.32
C ARG A 9 -29.34 -8.23 -9.22
N GLY A 10 -30.32 -7.35 -9.30
CA GLY A 10 -30.10 -6.04 -9.93
C GLY A 10 -28.95 -5.37 -9.19
N ASN A 11 -28.04 -4.76 -9.93
CA ASN A 11 -26.96 -3.94 -9.37
C ASN A 11 -27.60 -2.82 -8.54
N LYS A 12 -27.69 -3.05 -7.24
CA LYS A 12 -28.24 -2.06 -6.31
C LYS A 12 -27.08 -1.19 -5.87
N ILE A 13 -27.07 0.05 -6.34
CA ILE A 13 -26.13 1.05 -5.86
C ILE A 13 -26.44 1.27 -4.37
N GLU A 14 -25.50 0.97 -3.52
CA GLU A 14 -25.64 1.24 -2.08
C GLU A 14 -25.29 2.71 -1.81
N PRO A 15 -26.06 3.43 -0.97
CA PRO A 15 -25.70 4.78 -0.58
C PRO A 15 -24.36 4.79 0.15
N ALA A 16 -23.45 5.66 -0.29
CA ALA A 16 -22.16 5.91 0.32
C ALA A 16 -21.80 7.39 0.18
N VAL A 17 -20.99 7.90 1.09
CA VAL A 17 -20.50 9.28 1.04
C VAL A 17 -19.52 9.41 -0.12
N GLN A 18 -19.83 10.27 -1.08
CA GLN A 18 -19.02 10.41 -2.30
C GLN A 18 -17.90 11.44 -2.14
N THR A 19 -18.08 12.48 -1.34
CA THR A 19 -17.05 13.48 -1.10
C THR A 19 -16.51 13.34 0.31
N LEU A 20 -15.21 13.14 0.40
CA LEU A 20 -14.46 13.04 1.65
C LEU A 20 -13.73 14.35 1.88
N THR A 21 -13.84 14.91 3.09
CA THR A 21 -13.23 16.20 3.43
C THR A 21 -12.20 16.02 4.53
N PHE A 22 -11.03 16.59 4.32
CA PHE A 22 -9.91 16.56 5.27
C PHE A 22 -9.42 17.97 5.53
N ALA A 23 -8.84 18.19 6.71
CA ALA A 23 -8.19 19.45 7.05
C ALA A 23 -6.77 19.17 7.51
N LEU A 24 -5.83 19.96 7.01
CA LEU A 24 -4.43 19.92 7.44
C LEU A 24 -3.87 21.34 7.54
N THR A 25 -2.76 21.46 8.22
CA THR A 25 -2.03 22.73 8.34
C THR A 25 -0.65 22.55 7.72
N ALA A 26 -0.40 23.22 6.61
CA ALA A 26 0.90 23.22 5.96
C ALA A 26 1.83 24.20 6.69
N PRO A 27 2.98 23.73 7.18
CA PRO A 27 3.99 24.62 7.77
C PRO A 27 4.52 25.59 6.69
N GLY A 28 4.87 26.79 7.09
CA GLY A 28 5.45 27.80 6.20
C GLY A 28 6.96 27.67 6.08
N GLY A 29 7.56 28.59 5.29
CA GLY A 29 9.01 28.74 5.19
C GLY A 29 9.71 27.68 4.34
N GLY A 30 9.05 27.17 3.30
CA GLY A 30 9.63 26.15 2.40
C GLY A 30 9.68 24.74 3.00
N ASN A 31 8.92 24.49 4.03
CA ASN A 31 8.86 23.16 4.65
C ASN A 31 7.89 22.24 3.90
N LEU A 32 8.34 21.03 3.66
CA LEU A 32 7.53 19.95 3.10
C LEU A 32 6.72 19.27 4.21
N LEU A 33 5.43 19.07 3.97
CA LEU A 33 4.59 18.22 4.78
C LEU A 33 4.03 17.10 3.91
N THR A 34 4.35 15.86 4.24
CA THR A 34 3.78 14.66 3.64
C THR A 34 2.65 14.12 4.53
N SER A 35 1.50 13.86 3.95
CA SER A 35 0.33 13.32 4.64
C SER A 35 -0.20 12.12 3.88
N TYR A 36 -0.53 11.04 4.59
CA TYR A 36 -1.06 9.82 3.99
C TYR A 36 -2.55 9.67 4.24
N ILE A 37 -3.26 9.19 3.23
CA ILE A 37 -4.69 8.86 3.26
C ILE A 37 -4.87 7.43 2.79
N ASP A 38 -5.57 6.63 3.59
CA ASP A 38 -6.05 5.31 3.19
C ASP A 38 -7.56 5.39 2.95
N LEU A 39 -7.97 5.35 1.68
CA LEU A 39 -9.39 5.45 1.31
C LEU A 39 -10.23 4.32 1.91
N SER A 40 -9.66 3.15 2.12
CA SER A 40 -10.39 2.03 2.75
C SER A 40 -10.65 2.28 4.24
N GLN A 41 -9.67 2.86 4.95
CA GLN A 41 -9.84 3.32 6.33
C GLN A 41 -10.91 4.41 6.40
N VAL A 42 -10.74 5.45 5.59
CA VAL A 42 -11.64 6.61 5.57
C VAL A 42 -13.08 6.23 5.22
N ALA A 43 -13.26 5.45 4.14
CA ALA A 43 -14.59 4.98 3.74
C ALA A 43 -15.23 4.09 4.82
N SER A 44 -14.43 3.29 5.54
CA SER A 44 -14.92 2.46 6.64
C SER A 44 -15.42 3.32 7.80
N LEU A 45 -14.70 4.38 8.14
CA LEU A 45 -15.07 5.30 9.21
C LEU A 45 -16.35 6.09 8.89
N VAL A 46 -16.41 6.67 7.70
CA VAL A 46 -17.52 7.56 7.29
C VAL A 46 -18.81 6.78 7.06
N ASN A 47 -18.74 5.63 6.39
CA ASN A 47 -19.92 4.82 6.07
C ASN A 47 -20.27 3.79 7.16
N ARG A 48 -19.43 3.64 8.19
CA ARG A 48 -19.57 2.60 9.22
C ARG A 48 -19.73 1.19 8.65
N ARG A 49 -19.03 0.94 7.56
CA ARG A 49 -18.96 -0.33 6.85
C ARG A 49 -17.51 -0.67 6.61
N PHE A 50 -17.16 -1.94 6.74
CA PHE A 50 -15.79 -2.35 6.53
C PHE A 50 -15.45 -2.42 5.04
N TYR A 51 -14.49 -1.64 4.60
CA TYR A 51 -13.87 -1.70 3.27
C TYR A 51 -12.47 -2.27 3.38
N ARG A 52 -12.14 -3.20 2.48
CA ARG A 52 -10.81 -3.81 2.44
C ARG A 52 -9.85 -2.95 1.64
N GLN A 53 -8.58 -2.96 2.03
CA GLN A 53 -7.56 -2.20 1.33
C GLN A 53 -7.21 -2.76 -0.05
N GLY A 54 -7.30 -4.08 -0.26
CA GLY A 54 -6.91 -4.76 -1.50
C GLY A 54 -7.80 -4.50 -2.72
N ILE A 55 -8.14 -3.25 -2.97
CA ILE A 55 -8.93 -2.79 -4.12
C ILE A 55 -8.31 -1.53 -4.72
N ASN A 56 -8.44 -1.39 -6.02
CA ASN A 56 -8.06 -0.21 -6.78
C ASN A 56 -9.24 0.75 -6.84
N TRP A 57 -9.08 1.95 -6.30
CA TRP A 57 -10.16 2.94 -6.15
C TRP A 57 -10.17 3.90 -7.31
N ALA A 58 -11.36 4.15 -7.85
CA ALA A 58 -11.57 5.20 -8.84
C ALA A 58 -11.96 6.51 -8.14
N VAL A 59 -11.08 7.49 -8.22
CA VAL A 59 -11.27 8.85 -7.69
C VAL A 59 -11.66 9.76 -8.83
N ALA A 60 -12.71 10.56 -8.66
CA ALA A 60 -13.18 11.53 -9.66
C ALA A 60 -12.27 12.76 -9.71
N GLY A 61 -11.77 13.20 -8.56
CA GLY A 61 -10.86 14.35 -8.49
C GLY A 61 -10.58 14.80 -7.07
N PHE A 62 -9.62 15.70 -6.98
CA PHE A 62 -9.23 16.36 -5.75
C PHE A 62 -9.50 17.86 -5.87
N LYS A 63 -9.92 18.45 -4.77
CA LYS A 63 -10.11 19.89 -4.65
C LYS A 63 -9.40 20.34 -3.38
N PHE A 64 -8.49 21.27 -3.55
CA PHE A 64 -7.74 21.90 -2.47
C PHE A 64 -8.24 23.31 -2.27
N LEU A 65 -8.63 23.62 -1.06
CA LEU A 65 -9.03 24.93 -0.61
C LEU A 65 -7.92 25.45 0.29
N THR A 66 -7.18 26.43 -0.18
CA THR A 66 -6.01 26.97 0.52
C THR A 66 -6.29 28.35 1.07
N ALA A 67 -5.71 28.64 2.24
CA ALA A 67 -5.70 30.01 2.75
C ALA A 67 -4.88 30.94 1.84
N SER A 68 -5.16 32.24 1.87
CA SER A 68 -4.46 33.23 1.06
C SER A 68 -2.96 33.38 1.40
N SER A 69 -2.53 32.85 2.55
CA SER A 69 -1.12 32.81 2.96
C SER A 69 -0.35 31.64 2.34
N PHE A 70 -1.03 30.70 1.70
CA PHE A 70 -0.37 29.57 1.04
C PHE A 70 0.21 30.00 -0.31
N SER A 71 1.49 29.73 -0.49
CA SER A 71 2.20 29.90 -1.77
C SER A 71 3.20 28.79 -1.94
N GLY A 72 3.04 27.94 -2.96
CA GLY A 72 3.94 26.80 -3.14
C GLY A 72 3.38 25.73 -4.05
N GLN A 73 3.64 24.49 -3.73
CA GLN A 73 3.22 23.35 -4.54
C GLN A 73 2.44 22.33 -3.72
N ILE A 74 1.50 21.69 -4.38
CA ILE A 74 0.78 20.52 -3.85
C ILE A 74 0.96 19.38 -4.85
N SER A 75 1.46 18.24 -4.38
CA SER A 75 1.51 17.02 -5.18
C SER A 75 0.63 15.95 -4.58
N VAL A 76 0.05 15.14 -5.46
CA VAL A 76 -0.68 13.92 -5.11
C VAL A 76 0.10 12.74 -5.67
N ASN A 77 0.45 11.81 -4.81
CA ASN A 77 1.18 10.61 -5.19
C ASN A 77 0.36 9.36 -4.88
N LYS A 78 0.64 8.29 -5.57
CA LYS A 78 -0.08 7.02 -5.47
C LYS A 78 0.84 5.82 -5.65
N LEU A 79 0.35 4.65 -5.34
CA LEU A 79 1.00 3.41 -5.77
C LEU A 79 0.98 3.31 -7.30
N PRO A 80 2.02 2.73 -7.92
CA PRO A 80 2.05 2.52 -9.35
C PRO A 80 0.85 1.69 -9.81
N ASN A 81 0.15 2.18 -10.84
CA ASN A 81 -0.95 1.43 -11.46
C ASN A 81 -0.37 0.56 -12.58
N THR A 82 0.34 -0.49 -12.19
CA THR A 82 1.07 -1.38 -13.10
C THR A 82 0.77 -2.84 -12.77
N TRP A 83 0.85 -3.71 -13.78
CA TRP A 83 0.72 -5.15 -13.62
C TRP A 83 1.74 -5.73 -12.62
N ILE A 84 2.90 -5.10 -12.48
CA ILE A 84 3.94 -5.49 -11.50
C ILE A 84 3.41 -5.29 -10.08
N MET A 85 2.79 -4.14 -9.80
CA MET A 85 2.19 -3.84 -8.49
C MET A 85 1.05 -4.82 -8.19
N SER A 86 0.21 -5.11 -9.17
CA SER A 86 -0.87 -6.10 -9.06
C SER A 86 -0.34 -7.48 -8.70
N ASN A 87 0.65 -7.97 -9.46
CA ASN A 87 1.23 -9.29 -9.21
C ASN A 87 1.97 -9.37 -7.87
N ALA A 88 2.70 -8.32 -7.49
CA ALA A 88 3.39 -8.23 -6.21
C ALA A 88 2.40 -8.29 -5.05
N TRP A 89 1.30 -7.54 -5.16
CA TRP A 89 0.24 -7.54 -4.17
C TRP A 89 -0.43 -8.90 -4.07
N GLU A 90 -0.81 -9.50 -5.19
CA GLU A 90 -1.49 -10.80 -5.22
C GLU A 90 -0.62 -11.91 -4.61
N LYS A 91 0.66 -11.97 -5.02
CA LYS A 91 1.60 -12.98 -4.52
C LYS A 91 1.80 -12.86 -3.01
N SER A 92 1.99 -11.64 -2.54
CA SER A 92 2.16 -11.36 -1.11
C SER A 92 0.88 -11.62 -0.31
N PHE A 93 -0.28 -11.25 -0.84
CA PHE A 93 -1.56 -11.57 -0.21
C PHE A 93 -1.79 -13.07 -0.10
N ARG A 94 -1.45 -13.84 -1.12
CA ARG A 94 -1.55 -15.32 -1.09
C ARG A 94 -0.63 -15.92 -0.04
N ALA A 95 0.63 -15.45 0.04
CA ALA A 95 1.59 -15.90 1.05
C ALA A 95 1.10 -15.58 2.47
N TRP A 96 0.66 -14.35 2.70
CA TRP A 96 0.08 -13.93 3.97
C TRP A 96 -1.18 -14.73 4.34
N SER A 97 -2.04 -14.95 3.37
CA SER A 97 -3.28 -15.74 3.57
C SER A 97 -2.99 -17.21 3.89
N GLN A 98 -1.95 -17.79 3.29
CA GLN A 98 -1.50 -19.15 3.59
C GLN A 98 -0.98 -19.24 5.02
N MET A 99 -0.08 -18.36 5.40
CA MET A 99 0.46 -18.27 6.76
C MET A 99 -0.63 -18.13 7.82
N ASN A 100 -1.63 -17.27 7.56
CA ASN A 100 -2.78 -17.13 8.48
C ASN A 100 -3.65 -18.38 8.53
N ARG A 101 -3.83 -19.10 7.42
CA ARG A 101 -4.60 -20.35 7.42
C ARG A 101 -3.96 -21.42 8.29
N GLU A 102 -2.66 -21.55 8.24
CA GLU A 102 -1.90 -22.50 9.08
C GLU A 102 -2.05 -22.14 10.56
N ALA A 103 -1.85 -20.90 10.92
CA ALA A 103 -2.06 -20.43 12.28
C ALA A 103 -3.49 -20.66 12.80
N ILE A 104 -4.50 -20.45 11.95
CA ILE A 104 -5.92 -20.63 12.29
C ILE A 104 -6.28 -22.14 12.36
N ALA A 105 -5.61 -23.01 11.61
CA ALA A 105 -5.88 -24.43 11.63
C ALA A 105 -5.65 -25.04 13.03
N GLU A 106 -4.69 -24.49 13.77
CA GLU A 106 -4.39 -24.92 15.14
C GLU A 106 -5.40 -24.38 16.16
N ALA A 107 -6.02 -23.22 15.90
CA ALA A 107 -6.94 -22.57 16.82
C ALA A 107 -8.17 -22.02 16.10
N GLN A 108 -9.08 -22.90 15.68
CA GLN A 108 -10.29 -22.51 14.93
C GLN A 108 -11.21 -21.54 15.67
N SER A 109 -11.17 -21.55 17.00
CA SER A 109 -11.98 -20.65 17.84
C SER A 109 -11.62 -19.18 17.68
N ILE A 110 -10.39 -18.89 17.28
CA ILE A 110 -9.91 -17.51 17.06
C ILE A 110 -9.93 -17.09 15.61
N ARG A 111 -10.58 -17.88 14.74
CA ARG A 111 -10.70 -17.54 13.33
C ARG A 111 -11.26 -16.13 13.17
N PRO A 112 -10.49 -15.17 12.65
CA PRO A 112 -10.94 -13.81 12.52
C PRO A 112 -12.13 -13.75 11.56
N LYS A 113 -13.19 -13.09 11.99
CA LYS A 113 -14.37 -12.89 11.16
C LYS A 113 -14.04 -12.09 9.90
N PHE A 114 -13.01 -11.25 9.98
CA PHE A 114 -12.55 -10.43 8.88
C PHE A 114 -11.04 -10.56 8.75
N LEU A 115 -10.59 -11.23 7.69
CA LEU A 115 -9.21 -11.18 7.24
C LEU A 115 -9.06 -9.99 6.30
N ASP A 116 -8.15 -9.10 6.62
CA ASP A 116 -7.84 -7.94 5.80
C ASP A 116 -6.32 -7.77 5.70
N PHE A 117 -5.83 -7.70 4.48
CA PHE A 117 -4.43 -7.51 4.19
C PHE A 117 -4.15 -6.02 4.04
N LYS A 118 -3.55 -5.42 5.07
CA LYS A 118 -3.26 -4.00 5.17
C LYS A 118 -1.76 -3.76 5.11
N ILE A 119 -1.37 -2.88 4.21
CA ILE A 119 0.01 -2.53 3.92
C ILE A 119 0.20 -1.02 4.01
N TYR A 120 1.41 -0.58 4.28
CA TYR A 120 1.80 0.83 4.15
C TYR A 120 2.12 1.15 2.69
N ALA A 121 2.03 2.41 2.31
CA ALA A 121 2.37 2.84 0.95
C ALA A 121 3.87 2.71 0.69
N ASP A 122 4.67 3.29 1.57
CA ASP A 122 6.13 3.35 1.47
C ASP A 122 6.80 3.43 2.85
N ALA A 123 8.11 3.68 2.85
CA ALA A 123 8.92 3.79 4.05
C ALA A 123 8.50 4.94 4.99
N GLU A 124 8.13 6.08 4.43
CA GLU A 124 7.71 7.25 5.22
C GLU A 124 6.36 7.01 5.89
N HIS A 125 5.42 6.40 5.16
CA HIS A 125 4.14 5.98 5.72
C HIS A 125 4.31 4.96 6.85
N HIS A 126 5.24 4.01 6.68
CA HIS A 126 5.57 3.04 7.71
C HIS A 126 6.18 3.70 8.95
N ALA A 127 7.07 4.66 8.76
CA ALA A 127 7.67 5.42 9.86
C ALA A 127 6.62 6.22 10.64
N ALA A 128 5.66 6.84 9.95
CA ALA A 128 4.57 7.60 10.55
C ALA A 128 3.51 6.71 11.24
N GLY A 129 3.20 5.57 10.66
CA GLY A 129 2.17 4.64 11.13
C GLY A 129 0.74 5.05 10.76
N TYR A 130 -0.21 4.12 10.89
CA TYR A 130 -1.62 4.37 10.56
C TYR A 130 -2.33 5.40 11.43
N ASP A 131 -1.84 5.63 12.65
CA ASP A 131 -2.41 6.63 13.54
C ASP A 131 -2.13 8.07 13.06
N ALA A 132 -1.10 8.24 12.23
CA ALA A 132 -0.75 9.51 11.59
C ALA A 132 -1.49 9.75 10.26
N ASN A 133 -2.29 8.80 9.79
CA ASN A 133 -3.09 8.98 8.58
C ASN A 133 -4.02 10.17 8.71
N LEU A 134 -4.14 10.92 7.63
CA LEU A 134 -5.08 12.02 7.55
C LEU A 134 -6.52 11.46 7.52
N LEU A 135 -7.28 11.80 8.55
CA LEU A 135 -8.63 11.31 8.72
C LEU A 135 -9.67 12.36 8.30
N PRO A 136 -10.87 11.93 7.88
CA PRO A 136 -11.90 12.85 7.45
C PRO A 136 -12.40 13.71 8.61
N VAL A 137 -12.80 14.93 8.30
CA VAL A 137 -13.45 15.82 9.26
C VAL A 137 -14.78 15.21 9.68
N GLY A 138 -15.00 15.09 10.97
CA GLY A 138 -16.21 14.50 11.53
C GLY A 138 -17.42 15.43 11.43
N VAL A 139 -18.62 14.85 11.47
CA VAL A 139 -19.88 15.61 11.55
C VAL A 139 -20.07 16.09 13.00
N GLY A 140 -20.10 17.38 13.20
CA GLY A 140 -20.46 17.92 14.51
C GLY A 140 -19.98 19.31 14.85
N ASP A 141 -18.85 19.72 14.30
CA ASP A 141 -18.36 21.08 14.51
C ASP A 141 -18.02 21.79 13.18
N HIS A 142 -18.43 23.02 13.14
CA HIS A 142 -18.23 23.89 11.98
C HIS A 142 -16.79 23.88 11.51
N LEU A 143 -16.55 23.28 10.37
CA LEU A 143 -15.40 23.44 9.47
C LEU A 143 -14.01 22.98 9.92
N ILE A 144 -13.66 22.78 11.19
CA ILE A 144 -12.23 22.64 11.53
C ILE A 144 -11.94 21.64 12.68
N ALA A 145 -12.88 21.11 13.41
CA ALA A 145 -12.53 20.75 14.78
C ALA A 145 -12.49 19.28 15.18
N SER A 146 -13.11 18.34 14.55
CA SER A 146 -12.95 16.95 14.98
C SER A 146 -12.62 16.02 13.83
N THR A 147 -11.36 15.61 13.80
CA THR A 147 -10.97 14.43 13.05
C THR A 147 -11.62 13.19 13.70
N THR A 148 -12.08 12.27 12.90
CA THR A 148 -12.50 10.96 13.38
C THR A 148 -11.31 10.25 14.03
N THR A 149 -11.56 9.34 14.95
CA THR A 149 -10.50 8.50 15.52
C THR A 149 -10.09 7.42 14.52
N PRO A 150 -8.81 6.98 14.49
CA PRO A 150 -8.31 5.98 13.54
C PRO A 150 -9.06 4.65 13.52
N GLY A 151 -9.74 4.31 14.60
CA GLY A 151 -10.41 3.02 14.77
C GLY A 151 -9.42 1.87 14.95
N GLN A 152 -9.89 0.65 14.74
CA GLN A 152 -9.05 -0.54 14.75
C GLN A 152 -8.43 -0.76 13.36
N TRP A 153 -7.35 -0.05 13.07
CA TRP A 153 -6.64 -0.14 11.80
C TRP A 153 -5.20 -0.54 12.06
N VAL A 154 -4.88 -1.82 11.89
CA VAL A 154 -3.58 -2.41 12.21
C VAL A 154 -3.00 -3.04 10.96
N SER A 155 -1.70 -2.83 10.71
CA SER A 155 -0.97 -3.42 9.61
C SER A 155 -0.94 -4.95 9.66
N SER A 156 -0.94 -5.58 8.50
CA SER A 156 -0.62 -6.99 8.36
C SER A 156 0.86 -7.23 8.58
N LYS A 157 1.20 -8.45 9.02
CA LYS A 157 2.57 -8.83 9.33
C LYS A 157 2.88 -10.15 8.66
N PHE A 158 4.11 -10.26 8.14
CA PHE A 158 4.74 -11.53 7.86
C PHE A 158 5.56 -11.99 9.06
N VAL A 159 5.43 -13.25 9.39
CA VAL A 159 6.30 -13.91 10.36
C VAL A 159 7.33 -14.69 9.55
N ILE A 160 8.57 -14.21 9.55
CA ILE A 160 9.64 -14.77 8.75
C ILE A 160 10.55 -15.59 9.66
N PRO A 161 10.76 -16.91 9.38
CA PRO A 161 11.64 -17.74 10.17
C PRO A 161 13.07 -17.18 10.13
N LYS A 162 13.76 -17.24 11.26
CA LYS A 162 15.20 -17.00 11.26
C LYS A 162 15.92 -18.25 10.79
N THR A 163 16.95 -18.05 10.02
CA THR A 163 17.79 -19.13 9.47
C THR A 163 19.00 -19.48 10.34
N ASP A 164 19.15 -18.82 11.49
CA ASP A 164 20.24 -19.05 12.44
C ASP A 164 20.03 -20.26 13.37
N GLY A 165 19.02 -21.08 13.11
CA GLY A 165 18.68 -22.25 13.93
C GLY A 165 18.08 -21.92 15.30
N THR A 166 17.79 -20.65 15.57
CA THR A 166 17.03 -20.24 16.75
C THR A 166 15.54 -20.22 16.42
N ASP A 167 14.70 -20.73 17.32
CA ASP A 167 13.24 -20.82 17.15
C ASP A 167 12.53 -19.43 17.08
N ASN A 168 13.27 -18.37 16.85
CA ASN A 168 12.74 -17.01 16.86
C ASN A 168 12.38 -16.54 15.45
N ALA A 169 11.12 -16.64 15.12
CA ALA A 169 10.59 -15.94 13.96
C ALA A 169 10.48 -14.42 14.23
N ILE A 170 10.75 -13.60 13.22
CA ILE A 170 10.62 -12.15 13.31
C ILE A 170 9.39 -11.71 12.53
N SER A 171 8.57 -10.87 13.18
CA SER A 171 7.44 -10.23 12.53
C SER A 171 7.89 -8.97 11.81
N HIS A 172 7.49 -8.84 10.53
CA HIS A 172 7.72 -7.67 9.69
C HIS A 172 6.41 -7.10 9.21
N GLU A 173 6.32 -5.79 9.21
CA GLU A 173 5.25 -5.08 8.53
C GLU A 173 5.52 -5.04 7.02
N ILE A 174 4.62 -4.47 6.25
CA ILE A 174 4.66 -4.56 4.80
C ILE A 174 4.52 -3.16 4.22
N VAL A 175 5.45 -2.78 3.35
CA VAL A 175 5.36 -1.60 2.50
C VAL A 175 5.08 -2.04 1.06
N ALA A 176 4.29 -1.26 0.31
CA ALA A 176 3.98 -1.60 -1.08
C ALA A 176 5.19 -1.39 -1.98
N VAL A 177 5.86 -0.25 -1.85
CA VAL A 177 6.97 0.18 -2.68
C VAL A 177 8.13 0.69 -1.83
N GLY A 178 9.29 0.90 -2.44
CA GLY A 178 10.50 1.32 -1.75
C GLY A 178 11.34 0.15 -1.26
N PRO A 179 12.35 0.41 -0.43
CA PRO A 179 13.34 -0.60 -0.03
C PRO A 179 12.77 -1.61 0.98
N ASN A 180 13.32 -2.84 0.96
CA ASN A 180 13.27 -3.71 2.12
C ASN A 180 13.98 -3.03 3.29
N TYR A 181 13.48 -3.26 4.48
CA TYR A 181 14.09 -2.72 5.72
C TYR A 181 14.20 -1.19 5.75
N PRO A 182 13.08 -0.49 5.61
CA PRO A 182 13.10 0.97 5.63
C PRO A 182 13.46 1.57 6.99
N GLY A 183 13.77 0.74 7.96
CA GLY A 183 13.98 1.10 9.35
C GLY A 183 12.78 0.76 10.24
N THR A 184 12.90 1.07 11.50
CA THR A 184 11.86 0.79 12.49
C THR A 184 10.69 1.74 12.32
N GLY A 185 9.49 1.20 12.09
CA GLY A 185 8.26 1.97 12.01
C GLY A 185 7.70 2.40 13.37
N ALA A 186 6.55 3.08 13.34
CA ALA A 186 5.84 3.52 14.54
C ALA A 186 5.47 2.37 15.50
N SER A 187 5.29 1.17 14.98
CA SER A 187 5.00 -0.05 15.76
C SER A 187 6.24 -0.67 16.45
N GLY A 188 7.44 -0.17 16.16
CA GLY A 188 8.69 -0.77 16.61
C GLY A 188 9.18 -1.94 15.74
N LEU A 189 8.48 -2.28 14.68
CA LEU A 189 8.84 -3.33 13.75
C LEU A 189 9.45 -2.75 12.46
N ASN A 190 10.31 -3.53 11.82
CA ASN A 190 10.79 -3.24 10.47
C ASN A 190 9.76 -3.72 9.43
N ALA A 191 9.90 -3.32 8.19
CA ALA A 191 9.02 -3.73 7.11
C ALA A 191 9.79 -4.41 5.97
N VAL A 192 9.04 -5.14 5.13
CA VAL A 192 9.50 -5.72 3.87
C VAL A 192 8.68 -5.15 2.71
N SER A 193 9.31 -5.00 1.56
CA SER A 193 8.71 -4.39 0.37
C SER A 193 8.05 -5.44 -0.52
N LEU A 194 6.81 -5.18 -0.97
CA LEU A 194 6.11 -6.05 -1.91
C LEU A 194 6.84 -6.12 -3.26
N ILE A 195 7.24 -4.97 -3.79
CA ILE A 195 7.93 -4.88 -5.09
C ILE A 195 9.26 -5.62 -5.05
N GLU A 196 10.06 -5.38 -4.03
CA GLU A 196 11.36 -6.05 -3.86
C GLU A 196 11.21 -7.56 -3.68
N GLY A 197 10.29 -7.96 -2.81
CA GLY A 197 10.00 -9.37 -2.60
C GLY A 197 9.48 -10.06 -3.86
N TYR A 198 8.67 -9.37 -4.68
CA TYR A 198 8.21 -9.89 -5.95
C TYR A 198 9.36 -10.05 -6.95
N ALA A 199 10.22 -9.03 -7.09
CA ALA A 199 11.40 -9.07 -7.96
C ALA A 199 12.30 -10.26 -7.60
N ALA A 200 12.62 -10.39 -6.32
CA ALA A 200 13.43 -11.51 -5.84
C ALA A 200 12.74 -12.88 -6.06
N SER A 201 11.43 -12.96 -5.86
CA SER A 201 10.67 -14.21 -6.03
C SER A 201 10.53 -14.66 -7.48
N ARG A 202 10.84 -13.82 -8.47
CA ARG A 202 10.88 -14.19 -9.88
C ARG A 202 12.05 -15.10 -10.21
N ALA A 203 13.10 -15.09 -9.41
CA ALA A 203 14.21 -16.03 -9.54
C ALA A 203 13.87 -17.45 -9.03
N LEU A 204 12.63 -17.70 -8.60
CA LEU A 204 12.19 -19.03 -8.16
C LEU A 204 11.92 -19.99 -9.34
N PRO A 205 12.09 -21.27 -9.13
CA PRO A 205 12.50 -21.91 -7.89
C PRO A 205 13.94 -21.58 -7.52
N ASP A 206 14.13 -21.08 -6.31
CA ASP A 206 15.43 -20.90 -5.72
C ASP A 206 15.72 -22.11 -4.85
N ILE A 207 16.73 -22.90 -5.19
CA ILE A 207 17.10 -24.12 -4.49
C ILE A 207 17.96 -23.88 -3.30
N LEU A 208 18.29 -22.68 -3.00
CA LEU A 208 19.02 -22.48 -1.78
C LEU A 208 18.16 -23.02 -0.68
N ASP A 209 18.70 -24.04 -0.04
CA ASP A 209 18.11 -24.68 1.10
C ASP A 209 17.55 -23.60 2.03
N PRO A 210 16.27 -23.63 2.40
CA PRO A 210 15.70 -22.67 3.34
C PRO A 210 16.44 -22.65 4.68
N ASN A 211 17.26 -23.67 4.95
CA ASN A 211 18.15 -23.70 6.10
C ASN A 211 19.53 -23.09 5.84
N LEU A 212 19.83 -22.66 4.61
CA LEU A 212 21.07 -21.96 4.30
C LEU A 212 20.89 -20.45 4.41
N PRO A 213 21.60 -19.81 5.31
CA PRO A 213 21.43 -18.41 5.64
C PRO A 213 21.96 -17.42 4.59
N ASP A 214 22.70 -17.88 3.60
CA ASP A 214 23.53 -16.97 2.78
C ASP A 214 22.75 -16.01 1.91
N ASP A 215 21.56 -16.38 1.43
CA ASP A 215 20.72 -15.45 0.68
C ASP A 215 19.54 -14.93 1.47
N ALA A 216 19.27 -15.52 2.61
CA ALA A 216 18.12 -15.19 3.40
C ALA A 216 18.45 -14.19 4.50
N LEU A 217 19.72 -13.93 4.76
CA LEU A 217 20.14 -13.05 5.85
C LEU A 217 20.99 -11.90 5.35
N LEU A 218 20.63 -10.69 5.79
CA LEU A 218 21.60 -9.61 5.81
C LEU A 218 22.77 -9.98 6.73
N ALA A 219 23.96 -9.42 6.45
CA ALA A 219 25.17 -9.63 7.25
C ALA A 219 24.98 -9.35 8.75
N ASN A 220 23.95 -8.62 9.13
CA ASN A 220 23.57 -8.35 10.52
C ASN A 220 22.60 -9.38 11.12
N GLY A 221 22.25 -10.44 10.38
CA GLY A 221 21.36 -11.51 10.84
C GLY A 221 19.88 -11.10 11.00
N SER A 222 19.47 -9.97 10.45
CA SER A 222 18.17 -9.40 10.81
C SER A 222 17.02 -9.88 9.94
N THR A 223 17.19 -10.18 8.63
CA THR A 223 16.03 -10.54 7.81
C THR A 223 16.39 -11.10 6.45
N PRO A 224 15.58 -12.01 5.87
CA PRO A 224 15.81 -12.52 4.54
C PRO A 224 15.63 -11.41 3.49
N GLN A 225 16.62 -11.24 2.62
CA GLN A 225 16.51 -10.34 1.48
C GLN A 225 15.37 -10.73 0.56
N ASN A 226 15.10 -12.01 0.47
CA ASN A 226 14.06 -12.60 -0.36
C ASN A 226 13.01 -13.31 0.47
N TYR A 227 12.20 -12.55 1.20
CA TYR A 227 11.18 -13.14 2.07
C TYR A 227 10.10 -13.93 1.31
N LEU A 228 9.76 -13.52 0.09
CA LEU A 228 8.80 -14.28 -0.72
C LEU A 228 9.41 -15.60 -1.20
N ALA A 229 10.68 -15.60 -1.59
CA ALA A 229 11.37 -16.84 -1.93
C ALA A 229 11.44 -17.78 -0.71
N ALA A 230 11.81 -17.29 0.45
CA ALA A 230 11.84 -18.08 1.68
C ALA A 230 10.47 -18.69 2.03
N LEU A 231 9.39 -17.96 1.79
CA LEU A 231 8.03 -18.43 2.04
C LEU A 231 7.49 -19.44 1.01
N PHE A 232 7.99 -19.39 -0.22
CA PHE A 232 7.51 -20.24 -1.32
C PHE A 232 8.45 -21.39 -1.67
N ASN A 233 9.70 -21.36 -1.22
CA ASN A 233 10.73 -22.32 -1.59
C ASN A 233 10.75 -23.58 -0.72
N GLU A 234 9.80 -23.72 0.16
CA GLU A 234 9.72 -24.89 1.05
C GLU A 234 9.43 -26.14 0.21
N GLY A 235 10.42 -27.03 0.11
CA GLY A 235 10.25 -28.38 -0.40
C GLY A 235 10.56 -28.64 -1.88
N THR A 236 11.24 -27.77 -2.57
CA THR A 236 11.75 -28.10 -3.92
C THR A 236 13.09 -28.84 -3.85
N ASP A 237 13.02 -30.15 -3.88
CA ASP A 237 14.21 -31.02 -4.00
C ASP A 237 14.59 -31.16 -5.48
N GLN A 238 15.12 -30.08 -6.07
CA GLN A 238 15.52 -30.04 -7.46
C GLN A 238 17.05 -30.03 -7.61
N THR A 239 17.57 -30.51 -8.72
CA THR A 239 19.01 -30.46 -8.96
C THR A 239 19.45 -29.04 -9.34
N ALA A 240 20.64 -28.63 -8.91
CA ALA A 240 21.19 -27.30 -9.14
C ALA A 240 21.14 -26.87 -10.63
N ALA A 241 21.45 -27.78 -11.56
CA ALA A 241 21.44 -27.48 -12.98
C ALA A 241 20.04 -27.13 -13.54
N VAL A 242 19.00 -27.81 -13.08
CA VAL A 242 17.63 -27.55 -13.51
C VAL A 242 17.16 -26.18 -13.03
N ILE A 243 17.59 -25.81 -11.87
CA ILE A 243 17.17 -24.55 -11.26
C ILE A 243 17.93 -23.36 -11.85
N GLU A 244 19.23 -23.51 -12.12
CA GLU A 244 19.96 -22.47 -12.83
C GLU A 244 19.33 -22.20 -14.21
N ASP A 245 18.91 -23.24 -14.92
CA ASP A 245 18.23 -23.11 -16.20
C ASP A 245 16.88 -22.40 -16.04
N MET A 246 16.07 -22.82 -15.11
CA MET A 246 14.78 -22.18 -14.80
C MET A 246 14.94 -20.74 -14.31
N ARG A 247 15.96 -20.45 -13.51
CA ARG A 247 16.30 -19.07 -13.09
C ARG A 247 16.72 -18.22 -14.25
N PHE A 248 17.53 -18.76 -15.16
CA PHE A 248 17.96 -18.08 -16.37
C PHE A 248 16.78 -17.75 -17.27
N ASP A 249 15.94 -18.74 -17.57
CA ASP A 249 14.73 -18.53 -18.37
C ASP A 249 13.77 -17.53 -17.73
N ASN A 250 13.63 -17.57 -16.43
CA ASN A 250 12.77 -16.64 -15.72
C ASN A 250 13.32 -15.20 -15.68
N LYS A 251 14.64 -15.04 -15.69
CA LYS A 251 15.28 -13.73 -15.83
C LYS A 251 15.11 -13.11 -17.21
N ILE A 252 15.07 -13.95 -18.24
CA ILE A 252 14.85 -13.53 -19.63
C ILE A 252 13.37 -13.31 -19.94
N ALA A 253 12.46 -13.81 -19.10
CA ALA A 253 11.02 -13.65 -19.29
C ALA A 253 10.65 -12.17 -19.50
N PRO A 254 9.54 -11.85 -20.19
CA PRO A 254 9.27 -10.57 -20.82
C PRO A 254 8.92 -9.45 -19.84
N TYR A 255 9.84 -9.15 -18.96
CA TYR A 255 9.69 -8.04 -18.04
C TYR A 255 10.49 -6.85 -18.58
N PRO A 256 9.81 -5.83 -19.13
CA PRO A 256 10.48 -4.75 -19.85
C PRO A 256 11.29 -3.80 -18.96
N PHE A 257 11.31 -4.07 -17.66
CA PHE A 257 11.93 -3.19 -16.67
C PHE A 257 13.17 -3.80 -16.02
N GLU A 258 13.60 -4.98 -16.48
CA GLU A 258 14.80 -5.60 -15.95
C GLU A 258 16.02 -5.13 -16.72
N ASN A 259 17.02 -4.81 -15.96
CA ASN A 259 18.36 -4.71 -16.47
C ASN A 259 18.91 -6.12 -16.70
N ASP A 260 19.83 -6.28 -17.63
CA ASP A 260 20.61 -7.44 -18.03
C ASP A 260 20.84 -8.59 -17.00
N GLY A 261 20.15 -8.58 -15.90
CA GLY A 261 20.23 -9.56 -14.80
C GLY A 261 21.37 -9.33 -13.81
N THR A 262 22.11 -8.22 -13.94
CA THR A 262 23.27 -7.95 -13.09
C THR A 262 22.86 -7.36 -11.72
N ASN A 263 21.78 -6.56 -11.68
CA ASN A 263 21.21 -5.98 -10.47
C ASN A 263 19.70 -5.84 -10.60
N PRO A 264 18.93 -6.92 -10.59
CA PRO A 264 17.48 -6.88 -10.80
C PRO A 264 16.77 -6.01 -9.76
N ASP A 265 17.27 -5.99 -8.53
CA ASP A 265 16.66 -5.26 -7.41
C ASP A 265 16.78 -3.75 -7.57
N THR A 266 17.87 -3.27 -8.16
CA THR A 266 18.13 -1.84 -8.35
C THR A 266 17.43 -1.25 -9.56
N MET A 267 17.04 -2.09 -10.51
CA MET A 267 16.41 -1.66 -11.77
C MET A 267 14.90 -1.90 -11.79
N TYR A 268 14.38 -2.56 -10.79
CA TYR A 268 12.95 -2.83 -10.70
C TYR A 268 12.19 -1.55 -10.39
N PRO A 269 11.12 -1.22 -11.13
CA PRO A 269 10.37 0.00 -10.93
C PRO A 269 9.86 0.09 -9.48
N ASN A 270 10.11 1.22 -8.85
CA ASN A 270 9.68 1.51 -7.47
C ASN A 270 10.30 0.61 -6.39
N GLY A 271 11.40 -0.08 -6.72
CA GLY A 271 12.18 -0.89 -5.78
C GLY A 271 13.14 -0.07 -4.91
N ALA A 272 14.21 -0.73 -4.45
CA ALA A 272 15.15 -0.20 -3.44
C ALA A 272 15.82 1.13 -3.78
N ASN A 273 15.99 1.44 -5.04
CA ASN A 273 16.61 2.70 -5.47
C ASN A 273 15.73 3.93 -5.27
N GLN A 274 14.46 3.73 -5.01
CA GLN A 274 13.49 4.82 -4.84
C GLN A 274 12.98 4.79 -3.40
N LEU A 275 13.46 5.70 -2.57
CA LEU A 275 13.15 5.74 -1.15
C LEU A 275 11.65 5.73 -0.87
N THR A 276 10.88 6.51 -1.59
CA THR A 276 9.41 6.48 -1.47
C THR A 276 8.78 5.49 -2.46
N GLY A 277 9.33 5.41 -3.67
CA GLY A 277 8.81 4.54 -4.73
C GLY A 277 7.40 4.88 -5.22
N LEU A 278 6.77 5.92 -4.71
CA LEU A 278 5.45 6.37 -5.14
C LEU A 278 5.50 7.04 -6.50
N GLN A 279 4.44 6.84 -7.27
CA GLN A 279 4.24 7.52 -8.54
C GLN A 279 3.54 8.86 -8.32
N ILE A 280 4.13 9.93 -8.85
CA ILE A 280 3.46 11.23 -8.87
C ILE A 280 2.24 11.12 -9.79
N HIS A 281 1.06 11.41 -9.23
CA HIS A 281 -0.18 11.49 -9.99
C HIS A 281 -0.33 12.87 -10.65
N SER A 282 -0.13 13.93 -9.87
CA SER A 282 -0.14 15.31 -10.36
C SER A 282 0.55 16.26 -9.40
N ILE A 283 1.11 17.32 -9.94
CA ILE A 283 1.68 18.44 -9.17
C ILE A 283 0.99 19.71 -9.65
N GLU A 284 0.55 20.53 -8.69
CA GLU A 284 -0.08 21.83 -8.96
C GLU A 284 0.59 22.92 -8.15
N THR A 285 0.86 24.06 -8.80
CA THR A 285 1.38 25.26 -8.14
C THR A 285 0.22 26.12 -7.67
N VAL A 286 0.27 26.52 -6.42
CA VAL A 286 -0.72 27.40 -5.79
C VAL A 286 -0.07 28.73 -5.46
N THR A 287 -0.69 29.81 -5.87
CA THR A 287 -0.20 31.15 -5.60
C THR A 287 -1.26 31.95 -4.84
N PRO A 288 -0.88 33.00 -4.10
CA PRO A 288 -1.83 33.87 -3.38
C PRO A 288 -2.88 34.53 -4.29
N THR A 289 -2.59 34.60 -5.61
CA THR A 289 -3.50 35.17 -6.63
C THR A 289 -4.48 34.13 -7.18
N THR A 290 -4.45 32.88 -6.74
CA THR A 290 -5.40 31.85 -7.17
C THR A 290 -6.82 32.28 -6.80
N ILE A 291 -7.67 32.47 -7.82
CA ILE A 291 -9.05 32.98 -7.65
C ILE A 291 -9.85 31.99 -6.77
N GLY A 292 -10.34 32.51 -5.64
CA GLY A 292 -11.13 31.72 -4.69
C GLY A 292 -10.36 30.70 -3.86
N GLY A 293 -9.01 30.71 -3.90
CA GLY A 293 -8.19 29.79 -3.13
C GLY A 293 -8.48 28.31 -3.41
N THR A 294 -8.89 27.98 -4.65
CA THR A 294 -9.31 26.63 -5.02
C THR A 294 -8.44 26.09 -6.15
N THR A 295 -7.72 25.01 -5.87
CA THR A 295 -6.96 24.24 -6.86
C THR A 295 -7.61 22.89 -7.07
N ARG A 296 -7.66 22.41 -8.30
CA ARG A 296 -8.28 21.13 -8.67
C ARG A 296 -7.27 20.23 -9.36
N ILE A 297 -7.19 18.99 -8.91
CA ILE A 297 -6.40 17.93 -9.52
C ILE A 297 -7.37 16.89 -10.07
N LYS A 298 -7.07 16.39 -11.26
CA LYS A 298 -7.86 15.34 -11.92
C LYS A 298 -7.80 14.04 -11.10
N GLY A 299 -8.87 13.26 -11.20
CA GLY A 299 -8.92 11.95 -10.60
C GLY A 299 -8.15 10.89 -11.39
N GLY A 300 -8.27 9.66 -10.96
CA GLY A 300 -7.62 8.49 -11.56
C GLY A 300 -7.81 7.26 -10.70
N ASN A 301 -7.03 6.23 -11.00
CA ASN A 301 -7.01 5.00 -10.23
C ASN A 301 -5.95 5.06 -9.13
N PHE A 302 -6.33 4.61 -7.94
CA PHE A 302 -5.49 4.62 -6.75
C PHE A 302 -5.43 3.21 -6.15
N PRO A 303 -4.40 2.44 -6.50
CA PRO A 303 -4.23 1.07 -6.01
C PRO A 303 -4.17 1.03 -4.48
N CYS A 304 -4.81 0.03 -3.88
CA CYS A 304 -5.00 -0.11 -2.44
C CYS A 304 -5.71 1.08 -1.75
N GLY A 305 -6.08 2.12 -2.49
CA GLY A 305 -6.61 3.35 -1.93
C GLY A 305 -5.59 4.20 -1.16
N LEU A 306 -4.30 3.91 -1.33
CA LEU A 306 -3.22 4.62 -0.66
C LEU A 306 -2.81 5.86 -1.45
N ILE A 307 -2.89 7.00 -0.80
CA ILE A 307 -2.61 8.33 -1.37
C ILE A 307 -1.62 9.05 -0.45
N SER A 308 -0.56 9.62 -1.03
CA SER A 308 0.27 10.61 -0.37
C SER A 308 -0.04 11.99 -0.93
N VAL A 309 -0.17 12.95 -0.05
CA VAL A 309 -0.33 14.37 -0.39
C VAL A 309 0.84 15.13 0.21
N ASP A 310 1.69 15.68 -0.66
CA ASP A 310 2.82 16.49 -0.27
C ASP A 310 2.47 17.96 -0.49
N THR A 311 2.72 18.76 0.52
CA THR A 311 2.51 20.21 0.48
C THR A 311 3.80 20.92 0.81
N LEU A 312 4.33 21.66 -0.16
CA LEU A 312 5.47 22.56 0.02
C LEU A 312 4.92 23.97 0.09
N ASN A 313 5.12 24.65 1.20
CA ASN A 313 4.59 25.99 1.41
C ASN A 313 5.73 26.99 1.68
N ASP A 314 6.00 27.84 0.71
CA ASP A 314 7.01 28.92 0.79
C ASP A 314 6.49 30.15 1.55
N GLY A 315 5.19 30.25 1.74
CA GLY A 315 4.52 31.31 2.48
C GLY A 315 4.51 31.08 4.00
N ASP A 316 3.59 31.74 4.68
CA ASP A 316 3.33 31.52 6.10
C ASP A 316 2.54 30.22 6.33
N THR A 317 2.57 29.72 7.55
CA THR A 317 1.76 28.56 7.94
C THR A 317 0.29 28.75 7.53
N ALA A 318 -0.25 27.80 6.77
CA ALA A 318 -1.55 27.92 6.14
C ALA A 318 -2.43 26.68 6.36
N GLY A 319 -3.71 26.91 6.61
CA GLY A 319 -4.72 25.85 6.62
C GLY A 319 -5.07 25.44 5.18
N ILE A 320 -5.19 24.13 4.97
CA ILE A 320 -5.64 23.53 3.71
C ILE A 320 -6.80 22.58 3.99
N VAL A 321 -7.86 22.71 3.22
CA VAL A 321 -8.94 21.73 3.19
C VAL A 321 -8.86 20.94 1.90
N ILE A 322 -8.82 19.63 2.02
CA ILE A 322 -8.78 18.69 0.90
C ILE A 322 -10.15 18.05 0.76
N GLN A 323 -10.72 18.08 -0.41
CA GLN A 323 -11.91 17.31 -0.77
C GLN A 323 -11.54 16.29 -1.83
N ILE A 324 -11.87 15.02 -1.58
CA ILE A 324 -11.69 13.91 -2.51
C ILE A 324 -13.07 13.45 -2.96
N ASP A 325 -13.33 13.53 -4.23
CA ASP A 325 -14.58 13.06 -4.83
C ASP A 325 -14.37 11.64 -5.36
N LEU A 326 -15.15 10.68 -4.86
CA LEU A 326 -15.14 9.28 -5.27
C LEU A 326 -16.21 9.00 -6.32
N ILE A 327 -15.91 8.11 -7.25
CA ILE A 327 -16.86 7.73 -8.29
C ILE A 327 -17.83 6.69 -7.71
N PRO A 328 -19.16 6.92 -7.84
CA PRO A 328 -20.15 5.94 -7.42
C PRO A 328 -20.09 4.67 -8.28
N GLY A 329 -20.27 3.51 -7.64
CA GLY A 329 -20.20 2.23 -8.33
C GLY A 329 -20.73 1.04 -7.53
N ASN A 330 -20.41 -0.15 -7.97
CA ASN A 330 -21.00 -1.40 -7.48
C ASN A 330 -20.33 -1.98 -6.23
N HIS A 331 -19.14 -1.48 -5.88
CA HIS A 331 -18.44 -1.96 -4.69
C HIS A 331 -18.90 -1.17 -3.46
N ARG A 332 -20.01 -1.59 -2.84
CA ARG A 332 -20.57 -0.95 -1.63
C ARG A 332 -20.75 0.56 -1.76
N GLY A 333 -21.08 1.03 -2.97
CA GLY A 333 -21.32 2.42 -3.28
C GLY A 333 -20.23 3.13 -4.07
N TYR A 334 -19.06 2.51 -4.26
CA TYR A 334 -17.92 3.07 -4.98
C TYR A 334 -17.53 2.26 -6.22
N LEU A 335 -16.95 2.91 -7.20
CA LEU A 335 -16.32 2.26 -8.33
C LEU A 335 -14.91 1.82 -7.93
N CYS A 336 -14.74 0.52 -7.83
CA CYS A 336 -13.48 -0.13 -7.48
C CYS A 336 -13.34 -1.44 -8.21
N GLU A 337 -12.12 -1.87 -8.41
CA GLU A 337 -11.78 -3.20 -8.92
C GLU A 337 -10.81 -3.91 -7.96
N PRO A 338 -10.79 -5.24 -7.93
CA PRO A 338 -9.79 -5.97 -7.15
C PRO A 338 -8.37 -5.65 -7.63
N MET A 339 -7.39 -5.63 -6.72
CA MET A 339 -5.99 -5.47 -7.08
C MET A 339 -5.47 -6.54 -8.04
N THR A 340 -6.12 -7.70 -8.09
CA THR A 340 -5.78 -8.83 -8.96
C THR A 340 -6.24 -8.65 -10.42
N GLU A 341 -7.08 -7.66 -10.68
CA GLU A 341 -7.62 -7.36 -12.03
C GLU A 341 -7.01 -6.08 -12.64
N MET A 342 -6.00 -5.52 -11.98
CA MET A 342 -5.35 -4.26 -12.33
C MET A 342 -4.34 -4.41 -13.47
#